data_897176845393bd4a233271dce11434fb
#
_entry.id   897176845393bd4a233271dce11434fb
#
_cell.length_a   1.000
_cell.length_b   1.000
_cell.length_c   1.000
_cell.angle_alpha   90.00
_cell.angle_beta   90.00
_cell.angle_gamma   90.00
#
_symmetry.space_group_name_H-M   'P 1'
#
loop_
_entity.id
_entity.type
_entity.pdbx_description
1 polymer ?
#
loop_
_entity_poly.entity_id
_entity_poly.type
_entity_poly.pdbx_seq_one_letter_code
_entity_poly.pdbx_strand_id
1 'polypeptide(L)'
;ELGCGGTIAKLVESGWAVHVIYFSAVSDRYPNLVDEAANSGRILGVTHEVLEFHTRYFPRDRQDILQALYDHSKINQYDVVLTPTTTDIHQDHGVVTSEAKRAFRNCTLLGYELPWNNLSVSLNCFIPLEERHVKKKIRALDCYNSQKHNPYFNKKFFRSVVKMRGIQLSCPY
;
A
#
# COMPACT_ATOMS: atom_id res chain seq x y z
N GLU A 1 -0.68 1.15 2.59
CA GLU A 1 -0.93 2.46 3.25
C GLU A 1 0.35 3.28 3.39
N LEU A 2 1.48 2.69 3.77
CA LEU A 2 2.76 3.39 3.92
C LEU A 2 3.16 4.13 2.64
N GLY A 3 3.14 3.47 1.48
CA GLY A 3 3.45 4.09 0.20
C GLY A 3 2.32 4.99 -0.31
N CYS A 4 1.11 4.46 -0.46
CA CYS A 4 0.00 5.09 -1.19
C CYS A 4 -1.18 5.59 -0.33
N GLY A 5 -1.09 5.62 1.01
CA GLY A 5 -2.22 5.99 1.88
C GLY A 5 -2.80 7.39 1.64
N GLY A 6 -1.99 8.33 1.19
CA GLY A 6 -2.49 9.66 0.77
C GLY A 6 -3.32 9.59 -0.51
N THR A 7 -2.86 8.81 -1.49
CA THR A 7 -3.59 8.52 -2.73
C THR A 7 -4.91 7.82 -2.45
N ILE A 8 -4.89 6.80 -1.58
CA ILE A 8 -6.11 6.10 -1.14
C ILE A 8 -7.10 7.10 -0.51
N ALA A 9 -6.64 7.96 0.39
CA ALA A 9 -7.49 8.97 1.02
C ALA A 9 -8.15 9.90 -0.01
N LYS A 10 -7.42 10.31 -1.04
CA LYS A 10 -7.93 11.14 -2.13
C LYS A 10 -8.93 10.39 -3.01
N LEU A 11 -8.63 9.14 -3.39
CA LEU A 11 -9.54 8.32 -4.20
C LEU A 11 -10.88 8.12 -3.50
N VAL A 12 -10.86 7.75 -2.21
CA VAL A 12 -12.09 7.60 -1.41
C VAL A 12 -12.88 8.91 -1.32
N GLU A 13 -12.21 10.04 -1.10
CA GLU A 13 -12.85 11.36 -1.09
C GLU A 13 -13.48 11.70 -2.45
N SER A 14 -12.89 11.23 -3.54
CA SER A 14 -13.42 11.41 -4.91
C SER A 14 -14.51 10.40 -5.28
N GLY A 15 -14.99 9.60 -4.33
CA GLY A 15 -16.08 8.64 -4.53
C GLY A 15 -15.68 7.28 -5.06
N TRP A 16 -14.37 6.97 -5.13
CA TRP A 16 -13.90 5.64 -5.53
C TRP A 16 -14.14 4.62 -4.43
N ALA A 17 -14.62 3.44 -4.81
CA ALA A 17 -14.59 2.28 -3.94
C ALA A 17 -13.16 1.70 -3.92
N VAL A 18 -12.56 1.64 -2.74
CA VAL A 18 -11.20 1.13 -2.57
C VAL A 18 -11.22 -0.10 -1.69
N HIS A 19 -10.59 -1.17 -2.18
CA HIS A 19 -10.39 -2.42 -1.44
C HIS A 19 -8.91 -2.65 -1.19
N VAL A 20 -8.55 -3.02 0.04
CA VAL A 20 -7.16 -3.28 0.44
C VAL A 20 -6.98 -4.73 0.80
N ILE A 21 -6.02 -5.40 0.17
CA ILE A 21 -5.64 -6.78 0.48
C ILE A 21 -4.35 -6.75 1.30
N TYR A 22 -4.44 -7.22 2.55
CA TYR A 22 -3.30 -7.45 3.42
C TYR A 22 -2.84 -8.91 3.28
N PHE A 23 -1.71 -9.14 2.67
CA PHE A 23 -1.22 -10.51 2.41
C PHE A 23 -0.73 -11.22 3.66
N SER A 24 -0.26 -10.47 4.67
CA SER A 24 0.32 -11.03 5.88
C SER A 24 0.13 -10.06 7.06
N ALA A 25 -0.93 -10.27 7.82
CA ALA A 25 -1.18 -9.54 9.07
C ALA A 25 -1.33 -10.48 10.27
N VAL A 26 -1.49 -11.79 10.03
CA VAL A 26 -1.53 -12.80 11.09
C VAL A 26 -0.09 -13.09 11.54
N SER A 27 0.22 -12.84 12.81
CA SER A 27 1.56 -13.01 13.35
C SER A 27 1.54 -13.20 14.86
N ASP A 28 2.22 -14.24 15.34
CA ASP A 28 2.40 -14.46 16.80
C ASP A 28 3.16 -13.31 17.45
N ARG A 29 4.10 -12.71 16.70
CA ARG A 29 4.90 -11.57 17.18
C ARG A 29 4.07 -10.31 17.37
N TYR A 30 3.04 -10.12 16.56
CA TYR A 30 2.18 -8.94 16.55
C TYR A 30 0.70 -9.35 16.51
N PRO A 31 0.16 -9.88 17.62
CA PRO A 31 -1.20 -10.45 17.64
C PRO A 31 -2.30 -9.44 17.32
N ASN A 32 -2.06 -8.15 17.54
CA ASN A 32 -3.03 -7.08 17.29
C ASN A 32 -2.95 -6.49 15.87
N LEU A 33 -2.07 -7.00 14.99
CA LEU A 33 -1.82 -6.39 13.69
C LEU A 33 -3.04 -6.42 12.78
N VAL A 34 -3.88 -7.45 12.87
CA VAL A 34 -5.16 -7.54 12.12
C VAL A 34 -6.11 -6.42 12.55
N ASP A 35 -6.27 -6.20 13.86
CA ASP A 35 -7.13 -5.13 14.39
C ASP A 35 -6.58 -3.74 14.04
N GLU A 36 -5.25 -3.58 14.08
CA GLU A 36 -4.58 -2.34 13.68
C GLU A 36 -4.83 -2.03 12.21
N ALA A 37 -4.74 -3.03 11.32
CA ALA A 37 -5.05 -2.91 9.89
C ALA A 37 -6.53 -2.56 9.67
N ALA A 38 -7.45 -3.22 10.37
CA ALA A 38 -8.88 -2.93 10.31
C ALA A 38 -9.20 -1.49 10.75
N ASN A 39 -8.57 -1.02 11.84
CA ASN A 39 -8.74 0.34 12.34
C ASN A 39 -8.19 1.38 11.34
N SER A 40 -7.04 1.11 10.75
CA SER A 40 -6.45 1.94 9.70
C SER A 40 -7.36 2.02 8.46
N GLY A 41 -7.87 0.87 8.01
CA GLY A 41 -8.83 0.79 6.89
C GLY A 41 -10.10 1.60 7.15
N ARG A 42 -10.64 1.55 8.38
CA ARG A 42 -11.81 2.34 8.78
C ARG A 42 -11.53 3.85 8.70
N ILE A 43 -10.34 4.29 9.14
CA ILE A 43 -9.95 5.71 9.03
C ILE A 43 -9.83 6.12 7.56
N LEU A 44 -9.26 5.28 6.71
CA LEU A 44 -9.15 5.57 5.26
C LEU A 44 -10.51 5.50 4.56
N GLY A 45 -11.47 4.76 5.09
CA GLY A 45 -12.78 4.56 4.48
C GLY A 45 -12.74 3.49 3.37
N VAL A 46 -11.94 2.45 3.56
CA VAL A 46 -11.76 1.34 2.61
C VAL A 46 -12.37 0.07 3.13
N THR A 47 -12.76 -0.82 2.23
CA THR A 47 -12.99 -2.23 2.56
C THR A 47 -11.66 -2.97 2.55
N HIS A 48 -11.55 -4.06 3.26
CA HIS A 48 -10.29 -4.82 3.32
C HIS A 48 -10.50 -6.31 3.52
N GLU A 49 -9.49 -7.06 3.13
CA GLU A 49 -9.33 -8.48 3.38
C GLU A 49 -7.94 -8.75 3.93
N VAL A 50 -7.83 -9.75 4.79
CA VAL A 50 -6.55 -10.22 5.35
C VAL A 50 -6.33 -11.66 4.91
N LEU A 51 -5.24 -11.89 4.17
CA LEU A 51 -4.77 -13.21 3.78
C LEU A 51 -3.73 -13.71 4.80
N GLU A 52 -3.55 -15.01 4.89
CA GLU A 52 -2.71 -15.65 5.92
C GLU A 52 -1.35 -16.12 5.39
N PHE A 53 -0.77 -15.39 4.43
CA PHE A 53 0.58 -15.71 3.96
C PHE A 53 1.63 -15.31 4.99
N HIS A 54 2.67 -16.12 5.12
CA HIS A 54 3.77 -15.83 6.06
C HIS A 54 4.77 -14.83 5.46
N THR A 55 5.01 -13.72 6.15
CA THR A 55 6.07 -12.77 5.78
C THR A 55 7.40 -13.47 5.55
N ARG A 56 8.13 -13.08 4.51
CA ARG A 56 9.39 -13.65 4.01
C ARG A 56 9.26 -15.00 3.28
N TYR A 57 8.06 -15.57 3.19
CA TYR A 57 7.83 -16.83 2.50
C TYR A 57 7.05 -16.67 1.17
N PHE A 58 6.71 -15.43 0.77
CA PHE A 58 5.98 -15.18 -0.48
C PHE A 58 6.64 -15.77 -1.73
N PRO A 59 7.98 -15.81 -1.85
CA PRO A 59 8.63 -16.50 -2.99
C PRO A 59 8.27 -17.98 -3.07
N ARG A 60 8.09 -18.68 -1.93
CA ARG A 60 7.63 -20.07 -1.86
C ARG A 60 6.13 -20.18 -2.23
N ASP A 61 5.33 -19.25 -1.72
CA ASP A 61 3.86 -19.29 -1.80
C ASP A 61 3.34 -18.52 -3.03
N ARG A 62 4.23 -18.27 -3.99
CA ARG A 62 3.98 -17.41 -5.17
C ARG A 62 2.77 -17.82 -5.99
N GLN A 63 2.55 -19.13 -6.20
CA GLN A 63 1.41 -19.62 -6.97
C GLN A 63 0.08 -19.40 -6.26
N ASP A 64 0.05 -19.57 -4.95
CA ASP A 64 -1.15 -19.35 -4.14
C ASP A 64 -1.50 -17.87 -4.06
N ILE A 65 -0.48 -17.00 -3.99
CA ILE A 65 -0.65 -15.54 -4.08
C ILE A 65 -1.23 -15.14 -5.44
N LEU A 66 -0.72 -15.71 -6.54
CA LEU A 66 -1.29 -15.48 -7.86
C LEU A 66 -2.74 -15.92 -7.93
N GLN A 67 -3.06 -17.10 -7.39
CA GLN A 67 -4.41 -17.63 -7.42
C GLN A 67 -5.38 -16.73 -6.66
N ALA A 68 -5.02 -16.31 -5.45
CA ALA A 68 -5.82 -15.37 -4.67
C ALA A 68 -6.10 -14.06 -5.44
N LEU A 69 -5.08 -13.46 -6.04
CA LEU A 69 -5.23 -12.24 -6.86
C LEU A 69 -6.07 -12.48 -8.12
N TYR A 70 -5.91 -13.64 -8.75
CA TYR A 70 -6.69 -14.00 -9.94
C TYR A 70 -8.17 -14.17 -9.59
N ASP A 71 -8.49 -14.79 -8.46
CA ASP A 71 -9.86 -14.96 -7.99
C ASP A 71 -10.50 -13.60 -7.71
N HIS A 72 -9.78 -12.68 -7.08
CA HIS A 72 -10.21 -11.28 -6.93
C HIS A 72 -10.50 -10.62 -8.27
N SER A 73 -9.65 -10.82 -9.27
CA SER A 73 -9.82 -10.23 -10.61
C SER A 73 -11.03 -10.79 -11.37
N LYS A 74 -11.54 -11.95 -10.97
CA LYS A 74 -12.75 -12.58 -11.56
C LYS A 74 -14.04 -12.12 -10.90
N ILE A 75 -14.00 -11.88 -9.61
CA ILE A 75 -15.18 -11.47 -8.84
C ILE A 75 -15.46 -9.97 -9.01
N ASN A 76 -14.43 -9.16 -9.16
CA ASN A 76 -14.53 -7.72 -9.20
C ASN A 76 -13.86 -7.15 -10.47
N GLN A 77 -14.46 -6.09 -11.02
CA GLN A 77 -13.80 -5.26 -12.02
C GLN A 77 -13.06 -4.11 -11.31
N TYR A 78 -11.75 -4.07 -11.52
CA TYR A 78 -10.90 -3.02 -10.97
C TYR A 78 -10.42 -2.10 -12.10
N ASP A 79 -10.56 -0.78 -11.93
CA ASP A 79 -10.02 0.21 -12.85
C ASP A 79 -8.53 0.44 -12.62
N VAL A 80 -8.14 0.45 -11.34
CA VAL A 80 -6.76 0.72 -10.90
C VAL A 80 -6.34 -0.25 -9.80
N VAL A 81 -5.14 -0.79 -9.93
CA VAL A 81 -4.48 -1.60 -8.88
C VAL A 81 -3.20 -0.90 -8.43
N LEU A 82 -3.04 -0.72 -7.13
CA LEU A 82 -1.85 -0.13 -6.52
C LEU A 82 -0.98 -1.23 -5.91
N THR A 83 0.28 -1.31 -6.31
CA THR A 83 1.27 -2.28 -5.81
C THR A 83 2.55 -1.58 -5.39
N PRO A 84 3.48 -2.23 -4.68
CA PRO A 84 4.85 -1.73 -4.62
C PRO A 84 5.47 -1.57 -6.02
N THR A 85 6.49 -0.73 -6.18
CA THR A 85 7.21 -0.61 -7.44
C THR A 85 8.02 -1.89 -7.73
N THR A 86 8.37 -2.11 -9.00
CA THR A 86 9.21 -3.25 -9.41
C THR A 86 10.66 -3.15 -8.93
N THR A 87 11.09 -1.99 -8.46
CA THR A 87 12.44 -1.72 -7.93
C THR A 87 12.50 -1.83 -6.41
N ASP A 88 11.39 -2.25 -5.76
CA ASP A 88 11.40 -2.53 -4.33
C ASP A 88 12.24 -3.77 -4.05
N ILE A 89 13.24 -3.63 -3.16
CA ILE A 89 14.18 -4.71 -2.83
C ILE A 89 13.60 -5.77 -1.88
N HIS A 90 12.41 -5.53 -1.33
CA HIS A 90 11.78 -6.51 -0.45
C HIS A 90 11.20 -7.67 -1.28
N GLN A 91 11.67 -8.88 -1.00
CA GLN A 91 11.30 -10.07 -1.79
C GLN A 91 9.78 -10.30 -1.85
N ASP A 92 9.05 -10.11 -0.74
CA ASP A 92 7.60 -10.31 -0.71
C ASP A 92 6.88 -9.27 -1.57
N HIS A 93 7.34 -8.00 -1.55
CA HIS A 93 6.81 -6.95 -2.42
C HIS A 93 7.02 -7.27 -3.90
N GLY A 94 8.20 -7.80 -4.24
CA GLY A 94 8.52 -8.26 -5.60
C GLY A 94 7.57 -9.35 -6.09
N VAL A 95 7.22 -10.31 -5.23
CA VAL A 95 6.22 -11.35 -5.55
C VAL A 95 4.85 -10.73 -5.77
N VAL A 96 4.34 -9.94 -4.81
CA VAL A 96 3.02 -9.30 -4.93
C VAL A 96 2.92 -8.50 -6.22
N THR A 97 3.91 -7.68 -6.53
CA THR A 97 3.93 -6.87 -7.76
C THR A 97 3.96 -7.72 -9.02
N SER A 98 4.76 -8.79 -9.03
CA SER A 98 4.86 -9.68 -10.19
C SER A 98 3.56 -10.44 -10.45
N GLU A 99 2.92 -10.94 -9.40
CA GLU A 99 1.69 -11.71 -9.53
C GLU A 99 0.49 -10.80 -9.79
N ALA A 100 0.45 -9.60 -9.23
CA ALA A 100 -0.57 -8.60 -9.57
C ALA A 100 -0.55 -8.25 -11.06
N LYS A 101 0.62 -8.09 -11.69
CA LYS A 101 0.74 -7.88 -13.15
C LYS A 101 0.16 -9.04 -13.97
N ARG A 102 0.25 -10.27 -13.46
CA ARG A 102 -0.30 -11.45 -14.13
C ARG A 102 -1.81 -11.57 -13.95
N ALA A 103 -2.30 -11.24 -12.75
CA ALA A 103 -3.73 -11.36 -12.40
C ALA A 103 -4.57 -10.23 -12.99
N PHE A 104 -4.08 -8.99 -12.95
CA PHE A 104 -4.84 -7.77 -13.31
C PHE A 104 -4.38 -7.18 -14.64
N ARG A 105 -4.57 -7.94 -15.74
CA ARG A 105 -4.11 -7.54 -17.09
C ARG A 105 -4.94 -6.46 -17.77
N ASN A 106 -6.18 -6.28 -17.33
CA ASN A 106 -7.17 -5.43 -17.98
C ASN A 106 -7.46 -4.14 -17.20
N CYS A 107 -6.58 -3.75 -16.27
CA CYS A 107 -6.73 -2.52 -15.50
C CYS A 107 -5.41 -1.73 -15.45
N THR A 108 -5.49 -0.48 -15.04
CA THR A 108 -4.30 0.35 -14.81
C THR A 108 -3.56 -0.13 -13.57
N LEU A 109 -2.28 -0.46 -13.71
CA LEU A 109 -1.45 -0.88 -12.58
C LEU A 109 -0.40 0.20 -12.28
N LEU A 110 -0.45 0.76 -11.07
CA LEU A 110 0.44 1.81 -10.60
C LEU A 110 1.31 1.31 -9.45
N GLY A 111 2.62 1.51 -9.57
CA GLY A 111 3.58 1.19 -8.53
C GLY A 111 3.80 2.36 -7.58
N TYR A 112 3.64 2.15 -6.26
CA TYR A 112 3.99 3.14 -5.27
C TYR A 112 5.41 2.93 -4.70
N GLU A 113 6.09 4.02 -4.38
CA GLU A 113 7.40 3.97 -3.76
C GLU A 113 7.33 3.69 -2.25
N LEU A 114 8.36 2.99 -1.76
CA LEU A 114 8.72 2.90 -0.36
C LEU A 114 10.21 3.31 -0.26
N PRO A 115 10.51 4.58 0.09
CA PRO A 115 11.87 5.14 -0.07
C PRO A 115 12.99 4.35 0.60
N TRP A 116 12.70 3.64 1.68
CA TRP A 116 13.68 2.77 2.37
C TRP A 116 13.94 1.43 1.65
N ASN A 117 13.06 1.03 0.74
CA ASN A 117 13.22 -0.17 -0.08
C ASN A 117 13.60 0.15 -1.53
N ASN A 118 13.43 1.40 -1.97
CA ASN A 118 13.73 1.80 -3.34
C ASN A 118 15.06 2.56 -3.39
N LEU A 119 16.18 1.84 -3.55
CA LEU A 119 17.50 2.44 -3.70
C LEU A 119 17.62 3.25 -5.00
N SER A 120 16.88 2.83 -6.04
CA SER A 120 16.64 3.61 -7.24
C SER A 120 15.17 3.51 -7.64
N VAL A 121 14.57 4.61 -8.07
CA VAL A 121 13.18 4.64 -8.50
C VAL A 121 13.02 5.61 -9.66
N SER A 122 12.34 5.17 -10.72
CA SER A 122 11.89 6.04 -11.80
C SER A 122 10.43 6.40 -11.56
N LEU A 123 10.18 7.65 -11.21
CA LEU A 123 8.84 8.16 -10.94
C LEU A 123 8.28 8.82 -12.20
N ASN A 124 7.19 8.29 -12.72
CA ASN A 124 6.52 8.74 -13.95
C ASN A 124 5.05 9.07 -13.75
N CYS A 125 4.50 8.83 -12.56
CA CYS A 125 3.13 9.15 -12.22
C CYS A 125 3.10 9.80 -10.83
N PHE A 126 2.45 10.97 -10.73
CA PHE A 126 2.33 11.71 -9.50
C PHE A 126 0.86 12.08 -9.28
N ILE A 127 0.41 11.93 -8.05
CA ILE A 127 -0.96 12.27 -7.66
C ILE A 127 -0.87 13.42 -6.65
N PRO A 128 -1.22 14.66 -7.05
CA PRO A 128 -1.21 15.80 -6.12
C PRO A 128 -2.13 15.56 -4.95
N LEU A 129 -1.64 15.82 -3.74
CA LEU A 129 -2.39 15.67 -2.52
C LEU A 129 -2.63 17.03 -1.87
N GLU A 130 -3.65 17.09 -1.02
CA GLU A 130 -3.90 18.21 -0.12
C GLU A 130 -3.54 17.81 1.30
N GLU A 131 -3.35 18.79 2.18
CA GLU A 131 -2.99 18.56 3.58
C GLU A 131 -3.96 17.59 4.29
N ARG A 132 -5.26 17.61 3.94
CA ARG A 132 -6.25 16.69 4.53
C ARG A 132 -5.98 15.22 4.17
N HIS A 133 -5.50 14.93 2.95
CA HIS A 133 -5.13 13.57 2.54
C HIS A 133 -3.90 13.07 3.31
N VAL A 134 -2.90 13.94 3.47
CA VAL A 134 -1.68 13.65 4.25
C VAL A 134 -2.03 13.41 5.73
N LYS A 135 -2.88 14.24 6.32
CA LYS A 135 -3.39 14.06 7.69
C LYS A 135 -4.14 12.74 7.85
N LYS A 136 -5.00 12.40 6.88
CA LYS A 136 -5.78 11.14 6.91
C LYS A 136 -4.86 9.92 6.84
N LYS A 137 -3.85 9.93 5.95
CA LYS A 137 -2.80 8.91 5.92
C LYS A 137 -2.10 8.76 7.28
N ILE A 138 -1.66 9.86 7.88
CA ILE A 138 -0.95 9.83 9.17
C ILE A 138 -1.84 9.25 10.27
N ARG A 139 -3.11 9.65 10.34
CA ARG A 139 -4.06 9.10 11.31
C ARG A 139 -4.27 7.61 11.14
N ALA A 140 -4.36 7.13 9.90
CA ALA A 140 -4.47 5.71 9.60
C ALA A 140 -3.24 4.94 10.06
N LEU A 141 -2.05 5.47 9.76
CA LEU A 141 -0.79 4.88 10.21
C LEU A 141 -0.61 4.89 11.73
N ASP A 142 -1.18 5.86 12.44
CA ASP A 142 -1.14 5.92 13.92
C ASP A 142 -1.81 4.72 14.59
N CYS A 143 -2.68 3.99 13.87
CA CYS A 143 -3.30 2.75 14.38
C CYS A 143 -2.30 1.62 14.60
N TYR A 144 -1.17 1.64 13.88
CA TYR A 144 -0.17 0.57 13.93
C TYR A 144 0.83 0.73 15.09
N ASN A 145 0.38 0.49 16.32
CA ASN A 145 1.24 0.56 17.51
C ASN A 145 2.37 -0.48 17.46
N SER A 146 2.07 -1.67 16.94
CA SER A 146 3.05 -2.75 16.77
C SER A 146 4.23 -2.38 15.85
N GLN A 147 4.05 -1.41 14.94
CA GLN A 147 5.03 -1.02 13.93
C GLN A 147 5.86 0.23 14.30
N LYS A 148 5.54 0.92 15.39
CA LYS A 148 6.18 2.19 15.79
C LYS A 148 7.68 2.09 16.10
N HIS A 149 8.18 0.88 16.33
CA HIS A 149 9.60 0.63 16.56
C HIS A 149 10.45 0.72 15.28
N ASN A 150 9.82 0.67 14.10
CA ASN A 150 10.53 0.76 12.83
C ASN A 150 10.98 2.21 12.55
N PRO A 151 12.25 2.46 12.21
CA PRO A 151 12.77 3.82 12.00
C PRO A 151 12.02 4.62 10.93
N TYR A 152 11.53 3.95 9.88
CA TYR A 152 10.75 4.56 8.82
C TYR A 152 9.30 4.88 9.23
N PHE A 153 8.83 4.35 10.38
CA PHE A 153 7.46 4.58 10.86
C PHE A 153 7.36 5.89 11.64
N ASN A 154 7.57 7.01 10.92
CA ASN A 154 7.70 8.34 11.52
C ASN A 154 6.89 9.39 10.74
N LYS A 155 6.05 10.14 11.45
CA LYS A 155 5.18 11.19 10.87
C LYS A 155 5.99 12.28 10.14
N LYS A 156 7.13 12.68 10.68
CA LYS A 156 8.00 13.69 10.04
C LYS A 156 8.56 13.16 8.74
N PHE A 157 9.00 11.90 8.73
CA PHE A 157 9.49 11.23 7.53
C PHE A 157 8.41 11.19 6.43
N PHE A 158 7.19 10.74 6.76
CA PHE A 158 6.10 10.69 5.79
C PHE A 158 5.77 12.07 5.19
N ARG A 159 5.72 13.11 6.04
CA ARG A 159 5.52 14.49 5.56
C ARG A 159 6.66 14.97 4.66
N SER A 160 7.90 14.64 5.01
CA SER A 160 9.08 15.03 4.21
C SER A 160 9.06 14.40 2.83
N VAL A 161 8.72 13.12 2.72
CA VAL A 161 8.62 12.43 1.42
C VAL A 161 7.57 13.10 0.55
N VAL A 162 6.36 13.29 1.06
CA VAL A 162 5.26 13.92 0.30
C VAL A 162 5.64 15.35 -0.11
N LYS A 163 6.23 16.14 0.79
CA LYS A 163 6.67 17.50 0.48
C LYS A 163 7.78 17.53 -0.58
N MET A 164 8.75 16.63 -0.47
CA MET A 164 9.83 16.52 -1.47
C MET A 164 9.25 16.24 -2.87
N ARG A 165 8.30 15.31 -2.98
CA ARG A 165 7.64 14.99 -4.26
C ARG A 165 6.77 16.14 -4.76
N GLY A 166 6.09 16.83 -3.86
CA GLY A 166 5.33 18.04 -4.22
C GLY A 166 6.22 19.15 -4.80
N ILE A 167 7.37 19.40 -4.20
CA ILE A 167 8.34 20.41 -4.71
C ILE A 167 8.78 20.07 -6.14
N GLN A 168 9.01 18.80 -6.46
CA GLN A 168 9.39 18.38 -7.81
C GLN A 168 8.32 18.70 -8.88
N LEU A 169 7.07 18.86 -8.44
CA LEU A 169 5.92 19.17 -9.32
C LEU A 169 5.40 20.60 -9.14
N SER A 170 6.07 21.44 -8.38
CA SER A 170 5.57 22.78 -7.99
C SER A 170 4.20 22.73 -7.30
N CYS A 171 3.92 21.67 -6.56
CA CYS A 171 2.71 21.45 -5.77
C CYS A 171 3.04 21.48 -4.26
N PRO A 172 2.06 21.79 -3.38
CA PRO A 172 2.28 21.73 -1.92
C PRO A 172 2.65 20.32 -1.42
N TYR A 173 1.98 19.28 -1.99
CA TYR A 173 2.14 17.88 -1.65
C TYR A 173 1.86 16.98 -2.84
#